data_7f6f07d86113ddbd36ccb3d93e89ae2c
#
_entry.id   7f6f07d86113ddbd36ccb3d93e89ae2c
#
_cell.length_a   1.000
_cell.length_b   1.000
_cell.length_c   1.000
_cell.angle_alpha   90.00
_cell.angle_beta   90.00
_cell.angle_gamma   90.00
#
_symmetry.space_group_name_H-M   'P 1'
#
loop_
_entity.id
_entity.type
_entity.pdbx_description
1 polymer ?
#
loop_
_entity_poly.entity_id
_entity_poly.type
_entity_poly.pdbx_seq_one_letter_code
_entity_poly.pdbx_strand_id
1 'polypeptide(L)'
;ADSIQKQHGMEIKSKIYVKGEKMRIDMTKEGEKNSTIYRTDKKKIWMIQHGEKMYMEMPAMVDTLQASKVDMDISKIADRKKVGTEKVNGYKCNKYLITYKDKSMGTMTQWISKKLDYPIKTVYHSSYGDMYNELKNIKEGKVKNSVFEIPKGYKKMSMPGMGGQMPRMPQQ
;
A
#
# COMPACT_ATOMS: atom_id res chain seq x y z
N ALA A 1 -6.22 6.74 -9.58
CA ALA A 1 -5.63 5.79 -10.53
C ALA A 1 -6.29 4.42 -10.40
N ASP A 2 -6.21 3.63 -11.45
CA ASP A 2 -6.49 2.21 -11.42
C ASP A 2 -5.16 1.48 -11.14
N SER A 3 -5.16 0.51 -10.24
CA SER A 3 -4.01 -0.35 -9.95
C SER A 3 -4.26 -1.76 -10.47
N ILE A 4 -3.31 -2.30 -11.19
CA ILE A 4 -3.29 -3.68 -11.64
C ILE A 4 -2.16 -4.39 -10.92
N GLN A 5 -2.51 -5.35 -10.09
CA GLN A 5 -1.53 -6.21 -9.41
C GLN A 5 -1.63 -7.62 -10.00
N LYS A 6 -0.47 -8.21 -10.30
CA LYS A 6 -0.37 -9.60 -10.77
C LYS A 6 0.55 -10.37 -9.85
N GLN A 7 0.10 -11.52 -9.38
CA GLN A 7 0.87 -12.44 -8.55
C GLN A 7 0.34 -13.86 -8.72
N HIS A 8 1.22 -14.84 -8.89
CA HIS A 8 0.86 -16.27 -9.06
C HIS A 8 -0.23 -16.52 -10.12
N GLY A 9 -0.17 -15.80 -11.25
CA GLY A 9 -1.18 -15.93 -12.32
C GLY A 9 -2.51 -15.24 -12.05
N MET A 10 -2.72 -14.69 -10.85
CA MET A 10 -3.91 -13.92 -10.51
C MET A 10 -3.72 -12.45 -10.85
N GLU A 11 -4.77 -11.81 -11.38
CA GLU A 11 -4.81 -10.38 -11.60
C GLU A 11 -5.85 -9.75 -10.68
N ILE A 12 -5.41 -8.78 -9.87
CA ILE A 12 -6.24 -8.02 -8.95
C ILE A 12 -6.31 -6.58 -9.45
N LYS A 13 -7.52 -6.09 -9.68
CA LYS A 13 -7.79 -4.70 -10.05
C LYS A 13 -8.32 -3.94 -8.86
N SER A 14 -7.76 -2.76 -8.64
CA SER A 14 -8.20 -1.87 -7.56
C SER A 14 -8.17 -0.42 -8.01
N LYS A 15 -8.86 0.45 -7.29
CA LYS A 15 -8.80 1.89 -7.47
C LYS A 15 -8.05 2.53 -6.33
N ILE A 16 -7.04 3.33 -6.66
CA ILE A 16 -6.18 3.98 -5.65
C ILE A 16 -6.41 5.49 -5.68
N TYR A 17 -6.56 6.06 -4.49
CA TYR A 17 -6.59 7.50 -4.23
C TYR A 17 -5.45 7.85 -3.27
N VAL A 18 -4.69 8.89 -3.60
CA VAL A 18 -3.57 9.37 -2.77
C VAL A 18 -3.69 10.86 -2.57
N LYS A 19 -3.46 11.33 -1.34
CA LYS A 19 -3.39 12.74 -0.99
C LYS A 19 -2.49 12.95 0.23
N GLY A 20 -1.26 13.39 -0.01
CA GLY A 20 -0.27 13.53 1.06
C GLY A 20 -0.07 12.20 1.79
N GLU A 21 -0.30 12.20 3.11
CA GLU A 21 -0.17 11.03 3.99
C GLU A 21 -1.43 10.15 4.06
N LYS A 22 -2.34 10.30 3.09
CA LYS A 22 -3.60 9.55 3.03
C LYS A 22 -3.62 8.73 1.77
N MET A 23 -3.97 7.46 1.90
CA MET A 23 -4.19 6.56 0.76
C MET A 23 -5.46 5.75 0.99
N ARG A 24 -6.21 5.55 -0.10
CA ARG A 24 -7.35 4.64 -0.11
C ARG A 24 -7.21 3.69 -1.28
N ILE A 25 -7.47 2.43 -1.03
CA ILE A 25 -7.53 1.36 -2.04
C ILE A 25 -8.94 0.78 -1.99
N ASP A 26 -9.64 0.85 -3.12
CA ASP A 26 -10.95 0.22 -3.30
C ASP A 26 -10.78 -1.03 -4.16
N MET A 27 -11.22 -2.17 -3.67
CA MET A 27 -11.25 -3.44 -4.39
C MET A 27 -12.66 -3.99 -4.46
N THR A 28 -12.98 -4.66 -5.56
CA THR A 28 -14.19 -5.48 -5.69
C THR A 28 -13.76 -6.90 -6.02
N LYS A 29 -14.15 -7.85 -5.17
CA LYS A 29 -13.89 -9.27 -5.36
C LYS A 29 -15.22 -10.03 -5.22
N GLU A 30 -15.58 -10.83 -6.21
CA GLU A 30 -16.80 -11.64 -6.19
C GLU A 30 -18.09 -10.82 -5.92
N GLY A 31 -18.12 -9.57 -6.40
CA GLY A 31 -19.22 -8.64 -6.17
C GLY A 31 -19.15 -7.86 -4.85
N GLU A 32 -18.30 -8.27 -3.91
CA GLU A 32 -18.12 -7.58 -2.65
C GLU A 32 -17.12 -6.43 -2.78
N LYS A 33 -17.57 -5.26 -2.35
CA LYS A 33 -16.73 -4.06 -2.33
C LYS A 33 -16.08 -3.88 -0.97
N ASN A 34 -14.74 -3.79 -0.99
CA ASN A 34 -13.92 -3.55 0.20
C ASN A 34 -13.03 -2.34 -0.03
N SER A 35 -12.75 -1.60 1.03
CA SER A 35 -11.80 -0.48 0.98
C SER A 35 -10.80 -0.57 2.12
N THR A 36 -9.55 -0.26 1.82
CA THR A 36 -8.53 -0.04 2.85
C THR A 36 -8.12 1.43 2.82
N ILE A 37 -8.23 2.10 3.95
CA ILE A 37 -7.82 3.50 4.10
C ILE A 37 -6.63 3.57 5.05
N TYR A 38 -5.54 4.10 4.55
CA TYR A 38 -4.33 4.38 5.31
C TYR A 38 -4.35 5.85 5.72
N ARG A 39 -4.28 6.10 7.00
CA ARG A 39 -4.21 7.42 7.63
C ARG A 39 -2.91 7.53 8.41
N THR A 40 -1.80 7.73 7.70
CA THR A 40 -0.48 7.89 8.35
C THR A 40 -0.46 9.11 9.27
N ASP A 41 -1.17 10.17 8.88
CA ASP A 41 -1.40 11.35 9.70
C ASP A 41 -2.08 11.05 11.06
N LYS A 42 -2.85 9.95 11.13
CA LYS A 42 -3.53 9.48 12.36
C LYS A 42 -2.91 8.20 12.93
N LYS A 43 -1.87 7.66 12.31
CA LYS A 43 -1.26 6.36 12.64
C LYS A 43 -2.27 5.21 12.66
N LYS A 44 -3.20 5.18 11.70
CA LYS A 44 -4.30 4.22 11.63
C LYS A 44 -4.50 3.66 10.22
N ILE A 45 -4.98 2.42 10.18
CA ILE A 45 -5.49 1.76 8.98
C ILE A 45 -6.92 1.36 9.25
N TRP A 46 -7.82 1.67 8.31
CA TRP A 46 -9.20 1.23 8.35
C TRP A 46 -9.47 0.26 7.20
N MET A 47 -9.92 -0.93 7.53
CA MET A 47 -10.42 -1.92 6.57
C MET A 47 -11.95 -1.90 6.59
N ILE A 48 -12.56 -1.59 5.47
CA ILE A 48 -14.00 -1.33 5.37
C ILE A 48 -14.66 -2.40 4.51
N GLN A 49 -15.68 -3.05 5.03
CA GLN A 49 -16.57 -3.97 4.33
C GLN A 49 -17.87 -3.24 4.03
N HIS A 50 -18.10 -2.94 2.74
CA HIS A 50 -19.24 -2.09 2.35
C HIS A 50 -20.57 -2.83 2.39
N GLY A 51 -20.59 -4.15 2.13
CA GLY A 51 -21.81 -4.96 2.19
C GLY A 51 -22.44 -4.95 3.58
N GLU A 52 -21.63 -5.12 4.60
CA GLU A 52 -22.05 -5.19 6.01
C GLU A 52 -22.08 -3.83 6.71
N LYS A 53 -21.60 -2.77 6.06
CA LYS A 53 -21.39 -1.44 6.63
C LYS A 53 -20.58 -1.49 7.93
N MET A 54 -19.50 -2.25 7.90
CA MET A 54 -18.60 -2.46 9.02
C MET A 54 -17.18 -2.03 8.67
N TYR A 55 -16.40 -1.68 9.69
CA TYR A 55 -14.97 -1.42 9.53
C TYR A 55 -14.15 -1.93 10.71
N MET A 56 -12.92 -2.30 10.42
CA MET A 56 -11.90 -2.64 11.39
C MET A 56 -10.85 -1.53 11.44
N GLU A 57 -10.42 -1.16 12.64
CA GLU A 57 -9.33 -0.20 12.85
C GLU A 57 -8.11 -0.92 13.40
N MET A 58 -6.98 -0.71 12.75
CA MET A 58 -5.68 -1.22 13.17
C MET A 58 -4.68 -0.07 13.31
N PRO A 59 -3.68 -0.18 14.20
CA PRO A 59 -2.57 0.75 14.21
C PRO A 59 -1.80 0.64 12.88
N ALA A 60 -1.48 1.77 12.25
CA ALA A 60 -0.52 1.77 11.15
C ALA A 60 0.87 1.61 11.76
N MET A 61 1.49 0.47 11.52
CA MET A 61 2.94 0.39 11.70
C MET A 61 3.57 1.34 10.69
N VAL A 62 4.46 2.21 11.16
CA VAL A 62 5.01 3.35 10.40
C VAL A 62 5.63 2.90 9.06
N ASP A 63 6.06 1.64 8.96
CA ASP A 63 6.79 1.10 7.82
C ASP A 63 5.93 0.77 6.60
N THR A 64 4.62 0.52 6.76
CA THR A 64 3.79 -0.02 5.67
C THR A 64 3.49 0.99 4.56
N LEU A 65 3.50 2.29 4.87
CA LEU A 65 3.25 3.35 3.87
C LEU A 65 4.52 4.10 3.47
N GLN A 66 5.54 4.06 4.31
CA GLN A 66 6.81 4.70 4.00
C GLN A 66 7.56 3.96 2.88
N ALA A 67 7.33 2.67 2.69
CA ALA A 67 7.91 1.91 1.58
C ALA A 67 7.55 2.48 0.18
N SER A 68 6.51 3.31 0.08
CA SER A 68 6.17 4.05 -1.15
C SER A 68 6.87 5.40 -1.26
N LYS A 69 7.43 5.95 -0.17
CA LYS A 69 8.17 7.22 -0.22
C LYS A 69 9.59 6.98 -0.73
N VAL A 70 9.99 7.81 -1.70
CA VAL A 70 11.32 7.76 -2.33
C VAL A 70 12.45 8.03 -1.33
N ASP A 71 12.18 8.75 -0.25
CA ASP A 71 13.15 9.23 0.73
C ASP A 71 13.35 8.30 1.92
N MET A 72 12.74 7.11 1.92
CA MET A 72 12.99 6.16 3.00
C MET A 72 14.43 5.65 2.96
N ASP A 73 15.14 5.78 4.05
CA ASP A 73 16.45 5.16 4.21
C ASP A 73 16.30 3.63 4.38
N ILE A 74 16.40 2.93 3.27
CA ILE A 74 16.36 1.46 3.23
C ILE A 74 17.75 0.84 3.31
N SER A 75 18.83 1.64 3.51
CA SER A 75 20.22 1.18 3.47
C SER A 75 20.53 0.06 4.47
N LYS A 76 19.77 -0.02 5.55
CA LYS A 76 19.92 -1.11 6.54
C LYS A 76 19.47 -2.47 5.99
N ILE A 77 18.48 -2.51 5.09
CA ILE A 77 17.84 -3.74 4.60
C ILE A 77 18.04 -4.00 3.11
N ALA A 78 18.39 -2.97 2.33
CA ALA A 78 18.54 -3.10 0.88
C ALA A 78 19.48 -2.02 0.32
N ASP A 79 20.08 -2.32 -0.83
CA ASP A 79 20.80 -1.36 -1.65
C ASP A 79 19.88 -0.85 -2.77
N ARG A 80 19.83 0.47 -2.94
CA ARG A 80 19.01 1.13 -3.96
C ARG A 80 19.90 1.82 -4.97
N LYS A 81 19.82 1.40 -6.23
CA LYS A 81 20.59 1.96 -7.35
C LYS A 81 19.67 2.52 -8.42
N LYS A 82 19.88 3.77 -8.82
CA LYS A 82 19.23 4.31 -10.01
C LYS A 82 19.86 3.67 -11.25
N VAL A 83 19.06 2.98 -12.07
CA VAL A 83 19.53 2.25 -13.25
C VAL A 83 19.07 2.87 -14.57
N GLY A 84 18.28 3.94 -14.52
CA GLY A 84 17.86 4.64 -15.72
C GLY A 84 16.70 5.59 -15.54
N THR A 85 16.15 6.00 -16.66
CA THR A 85 14.93 6.82 -16.78
C THR A 85 14.09 6.25 -17.92
N GLU A 86 12.80 6.06 -17.69
CA GLU A 86 11.88 5.45 -18.64
C GLU A 86 10.53 6.17 -18.59
N LYS A 87 9.78 6.19 -19.70
CA LYS A 87 8.42 6.72 -19.73
C LYS A 87 7.44 5.57 -19.46
N VAL A 88 6.63 5.69 -18.40
CA VAL A 88 5.62 4.71 -18.01
C VAL A 88 4.27 5.40 -17.90
N ASN A 89 3.28 4.94 -18.64
CA ASN A 89 1.89 5.47 -18.63
C ASN A 89 1.81 7.00 -18.76
N GLY A 90 2.66 7.58 -19.65
CA GLY A 90 2.72 9.01 -19.89
C GLY A 90 3.64 9.80 -18.96
N TYR A 91 4.19 9.21 -17.92
CA TYR A 91 5.05 9.86 -16.93
C TYR A 91 6.52 9.52 -17.13
N LYS A 92 7.39 10.53 -17.03
CA LYS A 92 8.84 10.33 -16.97
C LYS A 92 9.22 9.83 -15.59
N CYS A 93 9.73 8.61 -15.51
CA CYS A 93 10.05 7.91 -14.27
C CYS A 93 11.55 7.69 -14.14
N ASN A 94 12.09 7.86 -12.93
CA ASN A 94 13.37 7.27 -12.56
C ASN A 94 13.17 5.78 -12.29
N LYS A 95 14.04 4.95 -12.86
CA LYS A 95 14.05 3.51 -12.64
C LYS A 95 15.09 3.16 -11.59
N TYR A 96 14.69 2.49 -10.55
CA TYR A 96 15.55 2.04 -9.45
C TYR A 96 15.53 0.52 -9.36
N LEU A 97 16.71 -0.06 -9.18
CA LEU A 97 16.88 -1.45 -8.74
C LEU A 97 17.16 -1.43 -7.23
N ILE A 98 16.40 -2.21 -6.51
CA ILE A 98 16.51 -2.42 -5.07
C ILE A 98 16.89 -3.88 -4.86
N THR A 99 18.04 -4.10 -4.23
CA THR A 99 18.55 -5.44 -3.93
C THR A 99 18.55 -5.62 -2.41
N TYR A 100 17.73 -6.54 -1.91
CA TYR A 100 17.67 -6.80 -0.48
C TYR A 100 18.92 -7.53 0.01
N LYS A 101 19.40 -7.17 1.21
CA LYS A 101 20.55 -7.82 1.85
C LYS A 101 20.24 -9.26 2.22
N ASP A 102 19.02 -9.51 2.67
CA ASP A 102 18.48 -10.86 2.76
C ASP A 102 18.17 -11.37 1.35
N LYS A 103 18.97 -12.31 0.87
CA LYS A 103 18.86 -12.87 -0.48
C LYS A 103 17.53 -13.59 -0.73
N SER A 104 16.85 -14.08 0.32
CA SER A 104 15.53 -14.70 0.20
C SER A 104 14.46 -13.72 -0.23
N MET A 105 14.64 -12.43 0.08
CA MET A 105 13.75 -11.35 -0.33
C MET A 105 13.91 -10.96 -1.80
N GLY A 106 15.01 -11.34 -2.47
CA GLY A 106 15.21 -11.12 -3.90
C GLY A 106 15.47 -9.66 -4.28
N THR A 107 14.85 -9.21 -5.38
CA THR A 107 15.06 -7.86 -5.93
C THR A 107 13.73 -7.18 -6.28
N MET A 108 13.72 -5.85 -6.24
CA MET A 108 12.58 -5.05 -6.65
C MET A 108 13.03 -3.98 -7.65
N THR A 109 12.30 -3.83 -8.74
CA THR A 109 12.47 -2.72 -9.67
C THR A 109 11.29 -1.78 -9.54
N GLN A 110 11.56 -0.48 -9.32
CA GLN A 110 10.55 0.57 -9.21
C GLN A 110 10.73 1.65 -10.26
N TRP A 111 9.64 2.08 -10.86
CA TRP A 111 9.55 3.25 -11.76
C TRP A 111 8.81 4.36 -11.03
N ILE A 112 9.57 5.33 -10.52
CA ILE A 112 9.05 6.43 -9.73
C ILE A 112 8.87 7.65 -10.62
N SER A 113 7.64 8.15 -10.71
CA SER A 113 7.33 9.36 -11.44
C SER A 113 8.03 10.56 -10.83
N LYS A 114 8.77 11.32 -11.67
CA LYS A 114 9.38 12.58 -11.23
C LYS A 114 8.35 13.65 -10.87
N LYS A 115 7.17 13.61 -11.50
CA LYS A 115 6.10 14.59 -11.30
C LYS A 115 5.27 14.30 -10.06
N LEU A 116 4.96 13.01 -9.82
CA LEU A 116 4.05 12.61 -8.75
C LEU A 116 4.79 12.23 -7.47
N ASP A 117 6.12 12.06 -7.56
CA ASP A 117 6.94 11.48 -6.50
C ASP A 117 6.35 10.19 -5.93
N TYR A 118 5.90 9.33 -6.85
CA TYR A 118 5.18 8.12 -6.52
C TYR A 118 5.53 6.99 -7.50
N PRO A 119 5.65 5.72 -7.03
CA PRO A 119 5.92 4.59 -7.89
C PRO A 119 4.69 4.28 -8.78
N ILE A 120 4.87 4.38 -10.10
CA ILE A 120 3.83 4.06 -11.08
C ILE A 120 3.85 2.58 -11.44
N LYS A 121 5.03 1.97 -11.40
CA LYS A 121 5.21 0.55 -11.68
C LYS A 121 6.22 -0.04 -10.71
N THR A 122 5.96 -1.23 -10.23
CA THR A 122 6.86 -2.01 -9.39
C THR A 122 6.84 -3.46 -9.86
N VAL A 123 8.03 -4.05 -9.98
CA VAL A 123 8.20 -5.48 -10.25
C VAL A 123 9.09 -6.04 -9.15
N TYR A 124 8.61 -7.06 -8.49
CA TYR A 124 9.32 -7.73 -7.40
C TYR A 124 9.57 -9.18 -7.79
N HIS A 125 10.82 -9.61 -7.68
CA HIS A 125 11.25 -10.98 -7.95
C HIS A 125 11.80 -11.60 -6.67
N SER A 126 11.18 -12.66 -6.20
CA SER A 126 11.63 -13.41 -5.02
C SER A 126 11.50 -14.91 -5.19
N SER A 127 12.07 -15.66 -4.26
CA SER A 127 11.90 -17.13 -4.19
C SER A 127 10.43 -17.55 -3.99
N TYR A 128 9.59 -16.64 -3.50
CA TYR A 128 8.15 -16.88 -3.31
C TYR A 128 7.30 -16.51 -4.54
N GLY A 129 7.96 -16.16 -5.66
CA GLY A 129 7.30 -15.78 -6.91
C GLY A 129 7.38 -14.28 -7.20
N ASP A 130 6.95 -13.95 -8.41
CA ASP A 130 6.99 -12.59 -8.93
C ASP A 130 5.70 -11.85 -8.60
N MET A 131 5.85 -10.58 -8.23
CA MET A 131 4.74 -9.66 -8.07
C MET A 131 4.93 -8.45 -8.98
N TYR A 132 3.89 -8.11 -9.69
CA TYR A 132 3.83 -6.95 -10.58
C TYR A 132 2.73 -6.01 -10.09
N ASN A 133 3.02 -4.72 -10.03
CA ASN A 133 2.04 -3.69 -9.75
C ASN A 133 2.23 -2.52 -10.72
N GLU A 134 1.14 -2.01 -11.30
CA GLU A 134 1.16 -0.88 -12.22
C GLU A 134 -0.06 0.01 -12.03
N LEU A 135 0.15 1.31 -12.01
CA LEU A 135 -0.91 2.31 -11.99
C LEU A 135 -1.24 2.76 -13.42
N LYS A 136 -2.51 2.65 -13.79
CA LYS A 136 -3.05 3.12 -15.06
C LYS A 136 -4.12 4.18 -14.84
N ASN A 137 -4.52 4.87 -15.91
CA ASN A 137 -5.59 5.88 -15.89
C ASN A 137 -5.42 6.87 -14.74
N ILE A 138 -4.18 7.34 -14.52
CA ILE A 138 -3.85 8.27 -13.45
C ILE A 138 -4.53 9.60 -13.75
N LYS A 139 -5.36 10.04 -12.80
CA LYS A 139 -6.01 11.36 -12.85
C LYS A 139 -5.40 12.22 -11.77
N GLU A 140 -4.75 13.29 -12.19
CA GLU A 140 -4.24 14.32 -11.28
C GLU A 140 -5.37 15.28 -10.92
N GLY A 141 -5.40 15.76 -9.68
CA GLY A 141 -6.40 16.72 -9.24
C GLY A 141 -6.66 16.66 -7.73
N LYS A 142 -7.56 17.51 -7.28
CA LYS A 142 -7.93 17.58 -5.86
C LYS A 142 -8.85 16.42 -5.48
N VAL A 143 -8.38 15.54 -4.60
CA VAL A 143 -9.22 14.50 -3.98
C VAL A 143 -9.86 15.09 -2.70
N LYS A 144 -11.19 14.93 -2.56
CA LYS A 144 -11.92 15.38 -1.36
C LYS A 144 -11.46 14.62 -0.13
N ASN A 145 -11.35 15.29 1.02
CA ASN A 145 -10.92 14.64 2.27
C ASN A 145 -11.88 13.52 2.70
N SER A 146 -13.16 13.65 2.41
CA SER A 146 -14.18 12.62 2.72
C SER A 146 -13.89 11.26 2.09
N VAL A 147 -13.12 11.20 1.01
CA VAL A 147 -12.69 9.93 0.39
C VAL A 147 -11.84 9.10 1.36
N PHE A 148 -11.13 9.76 2.29
CA PHE A 148 -10.22 9.13 3.25
C PHE A 148 -10.83 9.04 4.65
N GLU A 149 -12.14 9.08 4.77
CA GLU A 149 -12.86 8.92 6.04
C GLU A 149 -13.79 7.70 5.97
N ILE A 150 -14.14 7.18 7.15
CA ILE A 150 -15.13 6.10 7.27
C ILE A 150 -16.49 6.67 6.87
N PRO A 151 -17.25 5.99 5.99
CA PRO A 151 -18.57 6.46 5.62
C PRO A 151 -19.53 6.51 6.82
N LYS A 152 -20.47 7.45 6.82
CA LYS A 152 -21.48 7.55 7.87
C LYS A 152 -22.30 6.26 7.99
N GLY A 153 -22.66 5.86 9.21
CA GLY A 153 -23.47 4.69 9.49
C GLY A 153 -22.71 3.37 9.51
N TYR A 154 -21.39 3.38 9.35
CA TYR A 154 -20.56 2.19 9.50
C TYR A 154 -20.23 1.92 10.96
N LYS A 155 -20.31 0.64 11.36
CA LYS A 155 -20.03 0.19 12.73
C LYS A 155 -18.62 -0.35 12.84
N LYS A 156 -17.94 -0.04 13.95
CA LYS A 156 -16.61 -0.60 14.24
C LYS A 156 -16.76 -2.06 14.67
N MET A 157 -16.02 -2.95 14.02
CA MET A 157 -15.87 -4.32 14.49
C MET A 157 -14.90 -4.36 15.67
N SER A 158 -15.30 -4.97 16.77
CA SER A 158 -14.41 -5.31 17.86
C SER A 158 -13.73 -6.64 17.52
N MET A 159 -12.39 -6.68 17.52
CA MET A 159 -11.70 -7.97 17.53
C MET A 159 -11.75 -8.54 18.94
N PRO A 160 -12.39 -9.70 19.18
CA PRO A 160 -12.22 -10.42 20.44
C PRO A 160 -10.75 -10.86 20.50
N GLY A 161 -9.96 -10.29 21.42
CA GLY A 161 -8.59 -10.74 21.68
C GLY A 161 -7.46 -9.69 21.57
N MET A 162 -7.67 -8.51 20.98
CA MET A 162 -6.64 -7.46 20.95
C MET A 162 -6.80 -6.36 22.03
N GLY A 163 -7.79 -6.50 22.92
CA GLY A 163 -8.04 -5.60 24.05
C GLY A 163 -7.85 -6.23 25.43
N GLY A 164 -7.30 -7.42 25.51
CA GLY A 164 -7.08 -8.13 26.76
C GLY A 164 -5.65 -7.92 27.28
N GLN A 165 -5.56 -7.43 28.53
CA GLN A 165 -4.37 -7.40 29.35
C GLN A 165 -3.53 -8.66 29.17
N MET A 166 -2.22 -8.49 28.93
CA MET A 166 -1.27 -9.60 29.11
C MET A 166 -1.49 -10.20 30.51
N PRO A 167 -1.66 -11.53 30.64
CA PRO A 167 -1.69 -12.15 31.96
C PRO A 167 -0.36 -11.83 32.65
N ARG A 168 -0.41 -11.23 33.83
CA ARG A 168 0.76 -11.10 34.70
C ARG A 168 1.25 -12.52 34.98
N MET A 169 2.47 -12.82 34.54
CA MET A 169 3.17 -14.02 34.98
C MET A 169 3.30 -13.98 36.51
N PRO A 170 2.95 -15.07 37.23
CA PRO A 170 3.25 -15.15 38.64
C PRO A 170 4.77 -15.15 38.82
N GLN A 171 5.27 -14.22 39.63
CA GLN A 171 6.65 -14.26 40.11
C GLN A 171 6.75 -15.43 41.10
N GLN A 172 7.63 -16.37 40.81
CA GLN A 172 8.19 -17.30 41.77
C GLN A 172 9.54 -16.79 42.25
#